data_2882c283661701fbf2924b57eb9b4a6b
#
_entry.id   2882c283661701fbf2924b57eb9b4a6b
#
_cell.length_a   1.000
_cell.length_b   1.000
_cell.length_c   1.000
_cell.angle_alpha   90.00
_cell.angle_beta   90.00
_cell.angle_gamma   90.00
#
_symmetry.space_group_name_H-M   'P 1'
#
loop_
_entity.id
_entity.type
_entity.pdbx_description
1 polymer ?
#
loop_
_entity_poly.entity_id
_entity_poly.type
_entity_poly.pdbx_seq_one_letter_code
_entity_poly.pdbx_strand_id
1 'polypeptide(L)'
;MLAVFAIGIGLWQGLTTAFHVQAFLLPKPSDIATAFWDNKGSLWSAGLYTFKEAVGGFALGAGLGILAALFLARFRKIGAALMPFAIAANAVPIIAFSPITNNWFGLLNPFSKMSIAAVLCFFPTMVNTLRGLTSVHPSSIELMRSYAGSEAAIFRRVRIPSSLPFMFTGLKVAAVLSMIGAIVAEYFGGPTNALGVSILNDSQLFDFPRAWAGIMLASAFGIAMYGAVAALEHATTSWHPSARSVHSD
;
A
#
# COMPACT_ATOMS: atom_id res chain seq x y z
N MET A 1 -14.39 0.16 -19.12
CA MET A 1 -13.27 -0.47 -18.39
C MET A 1 -13.25 -1.99 -18.47
N LEU A 2 -14.35 -2.71 -18.14
CA LEU A 2 -14.39 -4.18 -18.21
C LEU A 2 -14.05 -4.75 -19.61
N ALA A 3 -14.51 -4.13 -20.67
CA ALA A 3 -14.22 -4.58 -22.05
C ALA A 3 -12.70 -4.50 -22.36
N VAL A 4 -12.02 -3.44 -21.96
CA VAL A 4 -10.56 -3.28 -22.17
C VAL A 4 -9.78 -4.35 -21.41
N PHE A 5 -10.21 -4.65 -20.18
CA PHE A 5 -9.60 -5.70 -19.37
C PHE A 5 -9.81 -7.09 -19.99
N ALA A 6 -11.03 -7.38 -20.43
CA ALA A 6 -11.36 -8.64 -21.11
C ALA A 6 -10.57 -8.81 -22.43
N ILE A 7 -10.44 -7.74 -23.23
CA ILE A 7 -9.63 -7.74 -24.45
C ILE A 7 -8.16 -8.02 -24.10
N GLY A 8 -7.62 -7.39 -23.06
CA GLY A 8 -6.25 -7.60 -22.60
C GLY A 8 -5.97 -9.06 -22.23
N ILE A 9 -6.85 -9.67 -21.44
CA ILE A 9 -6.74 -11.10 -21.08
C ILE A 9 -6.89 -11.99 -22.33
N GLY A 10 -7.83 -11.67 -23.23
CA GLY A 10 -8.01 -12.42 -24.48
C GLY A 10 -6.81 -12.36 -25.39
N LEU A 11 -6.18 -11.18 -25.52
CA LEU A 11 -4.94 -11.00 -26.27
C LEU A 11 -3.79 -11.78 -25.63
N TRP A 12 -3.63 -11.72 -24.31
CA TRP A 12 -2.62 -12.50 -23.59
C TRP A 12 -2.80 -14.00 -23.86
N GLN A 13 -4.02 -14.53 -23.66
CA GLN A 13 -4.34 -15.93 -23.95
C GLN A 13 -4.06 -16.30 -25.41
N GLY A 14 -4.51 -15.46 -26.35
CA GLY A 14 -4.32 -15.68 -27.79
C GLY A 14 -2.85 -15.71 -28.20
N LEU A 15 -2.07 -14.72 -27.76
CA LEU A 15 -0.64 -14.63 -28.08
C LEU A 15 0.15 -15.79 -27.49
N THR A 16 -0.05 -16.13 -26.21
CA THR A 16 0.64 -17.25 -25.57
C THR A 16 0.30 -18.60 -26.21
N THR A 17 -0.91 -18.74 -26.74
CA THR A 17 -1.33 -19.95 -27.44
C THR A 17 -0.78 -20.01 -28.87
N ALA A 18 -0.90 -18.92 -29.64
CA ALA A 18 -0.47 -18.84 -31.04
C ALA A 18 1.06 -18.99 -31.22
N PHE A 19 1.82 -18.36 -30.31
CA PHE A 19 3.29 -18.44 -30.34
C PHE A 19 3.88 -19.61 -29.55
N HIS A 20 3.04 -20.49 -28.99
CA HIS A 20 3.48 -21.64 -28.18
C HIS A 20 4.44 -21.22 -27.06
N VAL A 21 4.16 -20.09 -26.41
CA VAL A 21 5.00 -19.56 -25.34
C VAL A 21 5.05 -20.55 -24.19
N GLN A 22 6.27 -20.87 -23.77
CA GLN A 22 6.48 -21.83 -22.68
C GLN A 22 6.03 -21.24 -21.35
N ALA A 23 5.40 -22.06 -20.49
CA ALA A 23 4.81 -21.62 -19.24
C ALA A 23 5.82 -20.97 -18.28
N PHE A 24 7.10 -21.32 -18.38
CA PHE A 24 8.14 -20.69 -17.54
C PHE A 24 8.46 -19.24 -17.95
N LEU A 25 8.19 -18.86 -19.21
CA LEU A 25 8.32 -17.47 -19.67
C LEU A 25 7.05 -16.68 -19.33
N LEU A 26 5.91 -17.20 -19.74
CA LEU A 26 4.62 -16.56 -19.49
C LEU A 26 3.50 -17.61 -19.54
N PRO A 27 2.92 -18.04 -18.40
CA PRO A 27 1.82 -19.00 -18.40
C PRO A 27 0.56 -18.41 -19.01
N LYS A 28 -0.29 -19.27 -19.54
CA LYS A 28 -1.59 -18.86 -20.10
C LYS A 28 -2.55 -18.44 -18.97
N PRO A 29 -3.40 -17.44 -19.17
CA PRO A 29 -4.46 -17.12 -18.21
C PRO A 29 -5.31 -18.30 -17.80
N SER A 30 -5.63 -19.22 -18.74
CA SER A 30 -6.37 -20.47 -18.44
C SER A 30 -5.63 -21.35 -17.45
N ASP A 31 -4.32 -21.51 -17.60
CA ASP A 31 -3.50 -22.39 -16.75
C ASP A 31 -3.39 -21.79 -15.34
N ILE A 32 -3.26 -20.46 -15.24
CA ILE A 32 -3.28 -19.73 -13.97
C ILE A 32 -4.61 -19.92 -13.26
N ALA A 33 -5.74 -19.79 -13.98
CA ALA A 33 -7.07 -19.96 -13.41
C ALA A 33 -7.28 -21.40 -12.92
N THR A 34 -6.85 -22.40 -13.68
CA THR A 34 -6.90 -23.82 -13.28
C THR A 34 -6.04 -24.04 -12.04
N ALA A 35 -4.79 -23.57 -12.03
CA ALA A 35 -3.89 -23.70 -10.89
C ALA A 35 -4.45 -23.05 -9.63
N PHE A 36 -5.09 -21.88 -9.77
CA PHE A 36 -5.78 -21.23 -8.65
C PHE A 36 -6.92 -22.08 -8.11
N TRP A 37 -7.77 -22.64 -9.00
CA TRP A 37 -8.92 -23.42 -8.58
C TRP A 37 -8.53 -24.71 -7.87
N ASP A 38 -7.54 -25.41 -8.42
CA ASP A 38 -7.03 -26.66 -7.86
C ASP A 38 -6.35 -26.45 -6.50
N ASN A 39 -5.71 -25.30 -6.30
CA ASN A 39 -4.98 -24.96 -5.09
C ASN A 39 -5.66 -23.90 -4.22
N LYS A 40 -6.94 -23.57 -4.47
CA LYS A 40 -7.64 -22.45 -3.80
C LYS A 40 -7.53 -22.44 -2.28
N GLY A 41 -7.61 -23.60 -1.64
CA GLY A 41 -7.56 -23.71 -0.17
C GLY A 41 -6.21 -23.29 0.39
N SER A 42 -5.11 -23.79 -0.18
CA SER A 42 -3.75 -23.45 0.24
C SER A 42 -3.39 -22.01 -0.10
N LEU A 43 -3.69 -21.55 -1.32
CA LEU A 43 -3.43 -20.19 -1.77
C LEU A 43 -4.23 -19.16 -0.95
N TRP A 44 -5.51 -19.43 -0.67
CA TRP A 44 -6.33 -18.53 0.14
C TRP A 44 -5.83 -18.44 1.58
N SER A 45 -5.47 -19.58 2.19
CA SER A 45 -4.88 -19.61 3.52
C SER A 45 -3.58 -18.82 3.59
N ALA A 46 -2.68 -19.02 2.61
CA ALA A 46 -1.42 -18.29 2.49
C ALA A 46 -1.66 -16.79 2.26
N GLY A 47 -2.61 -16.46 1.36
CA GLY A 47 -3.00 -15.09 1.09
C GLY A 47 -3.51 -14.35 2.33
N LEU A 48 -4.37 -14.99 3.12
CA LEU A 48 -4.88 -14.41 4.36
C LEU A 48 -3.78 -14.22 5.42
N TYR A 49 -2.79 -15.13 5.46
CA TYR A 49 -1.65 -14.98 6.36
C TYR A 49 -0.86 -13.72 6.01
N THR A 50 -0.41 -13.58 4.77
CA THR A 50 0.34 -12.41 4.27
C THR A 50 -0.49 -11.13 4.35
N PHE A 51 -1.81 -11.22 4.08
CA PHE A 51 -2.72 -10.07 4.22
C PHE A 51 -2.77 -9.52 5.64
N LYS A 52 -2.75 -10.38 6.67
CA LYS A 52 -2.67 -9.94 8.07
C LYS A 52 -1.35 -9.22 8.36
N GLU A 53 -0.24 -9.69 7.80
CA GLU A 53 1.05 -9.00 7.91
C GLU A 53 1.01 -7.63 7.22
N ALA A 54 0.45 -7.56 6.02
CA ALA A 54 0.29 -6.31 5.28
C ALA A 54 -0.58 -5.31 6.03
N VAL A 55 -1.74 -5.73 6.55
CA VAL A 55 -2.65 -4.88 7.35
C VAL A 55 -1.97 -4.40 8.64
N GLY A 56 -1.26 -5.29 9.33
CA GLY A 56 -0.51 -4.93 10.54
C GLY A 56 0.58 -3.90 10.25
N GLY A 57 1.38 -4.12 9.20
CA GLY A 57 2.40 -3.19 8.75
C GLY A 57 1.81 -1.84 8.31
N PHE A 58 0.71 -1.87 7.55
CA PHE A 58 -0.02 -0.67 7.15
C PHE A 58 -0.51 0.13 8.36
N ALA A 59 -1.17 -0.51 9.32
CA ALA A 59 -1.70 0.16 10.50
C ALA A 59 -0.59 0.82 11.33
N LEU A 60 0.52 0.10 11.55
CA LEU A 60 1.68 0.63 12.27
C LEU A 60 2.35 1.78 11.50
N GLY A 61 2.69 1.56 10.24
CA GLY A 61 3.42 2.54 9.43
C GLY A 61 2.61 3.79 9.14
N ALA A 62 1.35 3.64 8.71
CA ALA A 62 0.47 4.75 8.45
C ALA A 62 0.11 5.52 9.72
N GLY A 63 -0.17 4.82 10.83
CA GLY A 63 -0.44 5.44 12.12
C GLY A 63 0.73 6.28 12.61
N LEU A 64 1.94 5.72 12.61
CA LEU A 64 3.16 6.46 12.99
C LEU A 64 3.44 7.61 12.01
N GLY A 65 3.20 7.42 10.70
CA GLY A 65 3.36 8.45 9.67
C GLY A 65 2.44 9.65 9.92
N ILE A 66 1.15 9.41 10.22
CA ILE A 66 0.20 10.47 10.56
C ILE A 66 0.64 11.19 11.83
N LEU A 67 1.01 10.47 12.89
CA LEU A 67 1.46 11.07 14.16
C LEU A 67 2.70 11.93 13.94
N ALA A 68 3.69 11.44 13.19
CA ALA A 68 4.88 12.20 12.83
C ALA A 68 4.52 13.46 12.03
N ALA A 69 3.61 13.39 11.06
CA ALA A 69 3.16 14.55 10.29
C ALA A 69 2.47 15.59 11.16
N LEU A 70 1.61 15.19 12.10
CA LEU A 70 0.96 16.10 13.05
C LEU A 70 1.97 16.80 13.95
N PHE A 71 2.98 16.05 14.45
CA PHE A 71 4.06 16.61 15.24
C PHE A 71 4.90 17.63 14.43
N LEU A 72 5.32 17.26 13.22
CA LEU A 72 6.12 18.13 12.35
C LEU A 72 5.35 19.37 11.89
N ALA A 73 4.04 19.27 11.66
CA ALA A 73 3.20 20.42 11.33
C ALA A 73 3.08 21.41 12.50
N ARG A 74 3.14 20.92 13.75
CA ARG A 74 3.16 21.80 14.95
C ARG A 74 4.49 22.55 15.07
N PHE A 75 5.61 21.92 14.69
CA PHE A 75 6.95 22.49 14.76
C PHE A 75 7.50 22.77 13.35
N ARG A 76 6.93 23.78 12.68
CA ARG A 76 7.17 24.08 11.25
C ARG A 76 8.65 24.16 10.85
N LYS A 77 9.52 24.72 11.71
CA LYS A 77 10.97 24.82 11.42
C LYS A 77 11.60 23.42 11.37
N ILE A 78 11.23 22.53 12.30
CA ILE A 78 11.71 21.15 12.34
C ILE A 78 11.16 20.38 11.12
N GLY A 79 9.88 20.56 10.81
CA GLY A 79 9.24 19.93 9.64
C GLY A 79 9.93 20.32 8.33
N ALA A 80 10.21 21.60 8.13
CA ALA A 80 10.91 22.08 6.93
C ALA A 80 12.35 21.53 6.83
N ALA A 81 13.06 21.43 7.96
CA ALA A 81 14.43 20.90 7.99
C ALA A 81 14.48 19.39 7.75
N LEU A 82 13.49 18.62 8.26
CA LEU A 82 13.46 17.16 8.14
C LEU A 82 12.84 16.65 6.83
N MET A 83 12.04 17.45 6.12
CA MET A 83 11.38 17.03 4.89
C MET A 83 12.34 16.49 3.81
N PRO A 84 13.48 17.13 3.50
CA PRO A 84 14.42 16.60 2.52
C PRO A 84 14.96 15.22 2.92
N PHE A 85 15.24 15.01 4.22
CA PHE A 85 15.70 13.71 4.73
C PHE A 85 14.61 12.64 4.65
N ALA A 86 13.36 12.99 4.94
CA ALA A 86 12.22 12.09 4.81
C ALA A 86 12.00 11.65 3.35
N ILE A 87 12.17 12.56 2.39
CA ILE A 87 12.09 12.24 0.97
C ILE A 87 13.26 11.34 0.56
N ALA A 88 14.49 11.68 0.98
CA ALA A 88 15.68 10.88 0.70
C ALA A 88 15.61 9.48 1.31
N ALA A 89 14.97 9.29 2.46
CA ALA A 89 14.78 8.01 3.11
C ALA A 89 13.94 7.02 2.25
N ASN A 90 13.09 7.51 1.36
CA ASN A 90 12.38 6.63 0.40
C ASN A 90 13.32 5.98 -0.63
N ALA A 91 14.52 6.51 -0.84
CA ALA A 91 15.51 5.92 -1.74
C ALA A 91 16.29 4.75 -1.09
N VAL A 92 16.16 4.57 0.23
CA VAL A 92 16.79 3.45 0.94
C VAL A 92 16.08 2.16 0.55
N PRO A 93 16.81 1.10 0.12
CA PRO A 93 16.21 -0.19 -0.23
C PRO A 93 15.75 -0.94 1.03
N ILE A 94 14.63 -0.49 1.62
CA ILE A 94 14.12 -0.99 2.92
C ILE A 94 13.95 -2.52 2.92
N ILE A 95 13.60 -3.09 1.77
CA ILE A 95 13.44 -4.54 1.62
C ILE A 95 14.75 -5.29 1.92
N ALA A 96 15.90 -4.70 1.64
CA ALA A 96 17.20 -5.29 1.96
C ALA A 96 17.44 -5.46 3.49
N PHE A 97 16.63 -4.80 4.32
CA PHE A 97 16.65 -4.99 5.78
C PHE A 97 15.88 -6.23 6.24
N SER A 98 15.19 -6.95 5.36
CA SER A 98 14.41 -8.15 5.73
C SER A 98 15.22 -9.20 6.50
N PRO A 99 16.46 -9.56 6.10
CA PRO A 99 17.28 -10.48 6.91
C PRO A 99 17.57 -9.95 8.31
N ILE A 100 17.74 -8.64 8.45
CA ILE A 100 18.03 -8.00 9.74
C ILE A 100 16.78 -8.04 10.64
N THR A 101 15.61 -7.72 10.11
CA THR A 101 14.35 -7.80 10.86
C THR A 101 13.99 -9.23 11.23
N ASN A 102 14.30 -10.21 10.38
CA ASN A 102 14.18 -11.62 10.68
C ASN A 102 15.09 -12.04 11.86
N ASN A 103 16.29 -11.49 11.94
CA ASN A 103 17.20 -11.75 13.03
C ASN A 103 16.75 -11.09 14.35
N TRP A 104 16.18 -9.87 14.29
CA TRP A 104 15.71 -9.15 15.47
C TRP A 104 14.43 -9.75 16.07
N PHE A 105 13.47 -10.09 15.23
CA PHE A 105 12.12 -10.49 15.65
C PHE A 105 11.85 -11.98 15.49
N GLY A 106 12.69 -12.69 14.76
CA GLY A 106 12.53 -14.10 14.43
C GLY A 106 11.95 -14.34 13.03
N LEU A 107 12.49 -15.36 12.37
CA LEU A 107 12.16 -15.70 10.98
C LEU A 107 10.68 -16.02 10.75
N LEU A 108 10.04 -16.70 11.69
CA LEU A 108 8.63 -17.12 11.62
C LEU A 108 7.67 -16.11 12.28
N ASN A 109 8.21 -15.05 12.88
CA ASN A 109 7.40 -14.05 13.55
C ASN A 109 6.83 -13.07 12.51
N PRO A 110 5.49 -12.90 12.43
CA PRO A 110 4.85 -11.94 11.52
C PRO A 110 5.36 -10.51 11.69
N PHE A 111 5.80 -10.14 12.90
CA PHE A 111 6.27 -8.80 13.19
C PHE A 111 7.52 -8.41 12.40
N SER A 112 8.36 -9.37 12.00
CA SER A 112 9.51 -9.12 11.14
C SER A 112 9.09 -8.58 9.76
N LYS A 113 8.01 -9.10 9.17
CA LYS A 113 7.46 -8.68 7.87
C LYS A 113 6.62 -7.42 8.02
N MET A 114 5.82 -7.35 9.10
CA MET A 114 5.07 -6.13 9.44
C MET A 114 5.98 -4.91 9.59
N SER A 115 7.18 -5.05 10.14
CA SER A 115 8.12 -3.95 10.32
C SER A 115 8.62 -3.40 8.99
N ILE A 116 8.93 -4.23 8.00
CA ILE A 116 9.31 -3.83 6.64
C ILE A 116 8.14 -3.10 5.95
N ALA A 117 6.94 -3.71 5.99
CA ALA A 117 5.73 -3.08 5.45
C ALA A 117 5.43 -1.74 6.15
N ALA A 118 5.63 -1.64 7.47
CA ALA A 118 5.41 -0.42 8.23
C ALA A 118 6.34 0.72 7.80
N VAL A 119 7.62 0.45 7.58
CA VAL A 119 8.56 1.48 7.10
C VAL A 119 8.20 1.96 5.70
N LEU A 120 7.80 1.04 4.79
CA LEU A 120 7.33 1.39 3.44
C LEU A 120 6.07 2.26 3.47
N CYS A 121 5.16 2.06 4.44
CA CYS A 121 3.94 2.84 4.60
C CYS A 121 4.17 4.19 5.29
N PHE A 122 5.17 4.27 6.17
CA PHE A 122 5.43 5.43 7.02
C PHE A 122 5.69 6.70 6.20
N PHE A 123 6.68 6.66 5.32
CA PHE A 123 7.13 7.87 4.61
C PHE A 123 6.07 8.45 3.67
N PRO A 124 5.41 7.66 2.78
CA PRO A 124 4.35 8.19 1.91
C PRO A 124 3.22 8.82 2.71
N THR A 125 2.81 8.19 3.81
CA THR A 125 1.75 8.69 4.67
C THR A 125 2.16 9.97 5.37
N MET A 126 3.36 10.01 5.97
CA MET A 126 3.89 11.18 6.65
C MET A 126 4.04 12.38 5.71
N VAL A 127 4.68 12.20 4.55
CA VAL A 127 4.95 13.28 3.60
C VAL A 127 3.65 13.86 3.05
N ASN A 128 2.71 13.03 2.62
CA ASN A 128 1.43 13.51 2.08
C ASN A 128 0.60 14.20 3.16
N THR A 129 0.50 13.63 4.36
CA THR A 129 -0.23 14.24 5.48
C THR A 129 0.38 15.58 5.87
N LEU A 130 1.71 15.67 6.00
CA LEU A 130 2.40 16.92 6.32
C LEU A 130 2.19 17.96 5.23
N ARG A 131 2.26 17.58 3.95
CA ARG A 131 1.95 18.46 2.82
C ARG A 131 0.53 19.03 2.96
N GLY A 132 -0.46 18.18 3.23
CA GLY A 132 -1.85 18.63 3.43
C GLY A 132 -2.01 19.60 4.60
N LEU A 133 -1.36 19.33 5.74
CA LEU A 133 -1.41 20.21 6.93
C LEU A 133 -0.75 21.59 6.71
N THR A 134 0.18 21.69 5.75
CA THR A 134 0.93 22.91 5.47
C THR A 134 0.46 23.67 4.23
N SER A 135 -0.36 23.07 3.37
CA SER A 135 -0.85 23.65 2.10
C SER A 135 -2.13 24.49 2.22
N VAL A 136 -2.59 24.76 3.44
CA VAL A 136 -3.79 25.58 3.67
C VAL A 136 -3.59 27.00 3.16
N HIS A 137 -4.57 27.53 2.43
CA HIS A 137 -4.52 28.87 1.86
C HIS A 137 -4.41 29.94 2.97
N PRO A 138 -3.51 30.92 2.82
CA PRO A 138 -3.29 31.96 3.84
C PRO A 138 -4.58 32.70 4.25
N SER A 139 -5.44 33.01 3.29
CA SER A 139 -6.71 33.72 3.57
C SER A 139 -7.63 32.96 4.54
N SER A 140 -7.64 31.63 4.50
CA SER A 140 -8.43 30.81 5.44
C SER A 140 -7.90 30.94 6.88
N ILE A 141 -6.59 31.08 7.01
CA ILE A 141 -5.92 31.28 8.31
C ILE A 141 -6.18 32.70 8.82
N GLU A 142 -6.09 33.70 7.95
CA GLU A 142 -6.35 35.12 8.27
C GLU A 142 -7.81 35.30 8.69
N LEU A 143 -8.76 34.68 7.97
CA LEU A 143 -10.17 34.69 8.33
C LEU A 143 -10.39 34.14 9.76
N MET A 144 -9.79 32.99 10.08
CA MET A 144 -9.90 32.45 11.44
C MET A 144 -9.30 33.36 12.50
N ARG A 145 -8.22 34.07 12.18
CA ARG A 145 -7.61 35.04 13.09
C ARG A 145 -8.47 36.29 13.27
N SER A 146 -9.18 36.77 12.23
CA SER A 146 -10.11 37.89 12.36
C SER A 146 -11.29 37.58 13.30
N TYR A 147 -11.64 36.30 13.44
CA TYR A 147 -12.60 35.83 14.46
C TYR A 147 -11.95 35.49 15.81
N ALA A 148 -10.76 36.02 16.09
CA ALA A 148 -9.99 35.74 17.31
C ALA A 148 -9.73 34.25 17.57
N GLY A 149 -9.66 33.44 16.52
CA GLY A 149 -9.38 31.99 16.59
C GLY A 149 -7.96 31.71 17.08
N SER A 150 -7.81 30.88 18.11
CA SER A 150 -6.52 30.46 18.61
C SER A 150 -5.79 29.57 17.59
N GLU A 151 -4.47 29.45 17.68
CA GLU A 151 -3.67 28.54 16.82
C GLU A 151 -4.15 27.08 16.92
N ALA A 152 -4.59 26.64 18.09
CA ALA A 152 -5.19 25.31 18.26
C ALA A 152 -6.53 25.18 17.51
N ALA A 153 -7.34 26.23 17.49
CA ALA A 153 -8.61 26.26 16.72
C ALA A 153 -8.33 26.23 15.20
N ILE A 154 -7.35 27.00 14.72
CA ILE A 154 -6.90 26.98 13.32
C ILE A 154 -6.41 25.58 12.94
N PHE A 155 -5.58 24.95 13.78
CA PHE A 155 -5.05 23.63 13.51
C PHE A 155 -6.18 22.59 13.40
N ARG A 156 -7.10 22.55 14.38
CA ARG A 156 -8.15 21.54 14.45
C ARG A 156 -9.29 21.76 13.44
N ARG A 157 -9.67 23.03 13.18
CA ARG A 157 -10.87 23.34 12.37
C ARG A 157 -10.54 23.65 10.90
N VAL A 158 -9.28 23.97 10.59
CA VAL A 158 -8.87 24.34 9.22
C VAL A 158 -7.83 23.36 8.70
N ARG A 159 -6.68 23.21 9.38
CA ARG A 159 -5.56 22.41 8.84
C ARG A 159 -5.86 20.92 8.78
N ILE A 160 -6.39 20.31 9.86
CA ILE A 160 -6.71 18.88 9.87
C ILE A 160 -7.76 18.54 8.80
N PRO A 161 -8.94 19.21 8.73
CA PRO A 161 -9.90 18.89 7.68
C PRO A 161 -9.36 19.09 6.27
N SER A 162 -8.63 20.19 6.02
CA SER A 162 -8.04 20.46 4.70
C SER A 162 -6.94 19.45 4.31
N SER A 163 -6.32 18.76 5.27
CA SER A 163 -5.30 17.75 5.00
C SER A 163 -5.86 16.38 4.65
N LEU A 164 -7.14 16.10 4.94
CA LEU A 164 -7.73 14.77 4.74
C LEU A 164 -7.55 14.21 3.33
N PRO A 165 -7.81 14.95 2.23
CA PRO A 165 -7.61 14.41 0.87
C PRO A 165 -6.16 14.02 0.60
N PHE A 166 -5.20 14.82 1.08
CA PHE A 166 -3.77 14.52 0.96
C PHE A 166 -3.38 13.30 1.80
N MET A 167 -3.89 13.20 3.01
CA MET A 167 -3.68 12.05 3.90
C MET A 167 -4.19 10.77 3.24
N PHE A 168 -5.40 10.77 2.69
CA PHE A 168 -5.94 9.62 1.97
C PHE A 168 -5.15 9.28 0.71
N THR A 169 -4.60 10.26 0.00
CA THR A 169 -3.67 10.00 -1.11
C THR A 169 -2.45 9.22 -0.62
N GLY A 170 -1.84 9.62 0.50
CA GLY A 170 -0.74 8.89 1.12
C GLY A 170 -1.13 7.49 1.59
N LEU A 171 -2.31 7.35 2.22
CA LEU A 171 -2.84 6.07 2.70
C LEU A 171 -3.13 5.09 1.56
N LYS A 172 -3.66 5.54 0.42
CA LYS A 172 -3.88 4.69 -0.76
C LYS A 172 -2.57 4.14 -1.31
N VAL A 173 -1.53 4.96 -1.39
CA VAL A 173 -0.18 4.50 -1.78
C VAL A 173 0.37 3.51 -0.76
N ALA A 174 0.28 3.83 0.53
CA ALA A 174 0.74 2.97 1.62
C ALA A 174 0.01 1.60 1.64
N ALA A 175 -1.29 1.57 1.33
CA ALA A 175 -2.06 0.33 1.26
C ALA A 175 -1.50 -0.67 0.24
N VAL A 176 -1.12 -0.17 -0.95
CA VAL A 176 -0.48 -1.02 -1.97
C VAL A 176 0.93 -1.43 -1.55
N LEU A 177 1.72 -0.49 -1.03
CA LEU A 177 3.09 -0.74 -0.60
C LEU A 177 3.17 -1.73 0.57
N SER A 178 2.17 -1.79 1.45
CA SER A 178 2.16 -2.74 2.56
C SER A 178 2.08 -4.19 2.07
N MET A 179 1.27 -4.47 1.06
CA MET A 179 1.16 -5.81 0.47
C MET A 179 2.45 -6.21 -0.25
N ILE A 180 3.02 -5.29 -1.03
CA ILE A 180 4.33 -5.50 -1.67
C ILE A 180 5.40 -5.76 -0.62
N GLY A 181 5.45 -4.95 0.43
CA GLY A 181 6.43 -5.07 1.51
C GLY A 181 6.36 -6.39 2.25
N ALA A 182 5.15 -6.86 2.58
CA ALA A 182 4.93 -8.15 3.23
C ALA A 182 5.44 -9.31 2.35
N ILE A 183 4.98 -9.38 1.09
CA ILE A 183 5.36 -10.45 0.16
C ILE A 183 6.86 -10.50 -0.09
N VAL A 184 7.47 -9.34 -0.37
CA VAL A 184 8.91 -9.33 -0.67
C VAL A 184 9.75 -9.61 0.57
N ALA A 185 9.29 -9.20 1.77
CA ALA A 185 9.95 -9.56 3.01
C ALA A 185 9.90 -11.09 3.29
N GLU A 186 8.80 -11.76 2.91
CA GLU A 186 8.64 -13.20 3.00
C GLU A 186 9.60 -13.98 2.09
N TYR A 187 10.07 -13.40 0.96
CA TYR A 187 11.10 -14.03 0.11
C TYR A 187 12.42 -14.25 0.83
N PHE A 188 12.72 -13.45 1.86
CA PHE A 188 13.91 -13.61 2.69
C PHE A 188 13.70 -14.58 3.86
N GLY A 189 12.57 -15.27 3.90
CA GLY A 189 12.21 -16.28 4.86
C GLY A 189 10.93 -15.94 5.62
N GLY A 190 10.16 -16.98 5.88
CA GLY A 190 8.86 -16.92 6.54
C GLY A 190 8.29 -18.31 6.71
N PRO A 191 7.11 -18.43 7.31
CA PRO A 191 6.44 -19.74 7.44
C PRO A 191 6.00 -20.23 6.05
N THR A 192 5.96 -21.55 5.88
CA THR A 192 5.63 -22.21 4.61
C THR A 192 4.20 -21.92 4.12
N ASN A 193 3.33 -21.46 5.01
CA ASN A 193 1.97 -21.03 4.71
C ASN A 193 1.86 -19.53 4.41
N ALA A 194 2.97 -18.83 4.18
CA ALA A 194 2.97 -17.43 3.72
C ALA A 194 2.94 -17.39 2.19
N LEU A 195 2.23 -16.40 1.63
CA LEU A 195 2.00 -16.31 0.17
C LEU A 195 3.28 -16.02 -0.61
N GLY A 196 4.15 -15.12 -0.10
CA GLY A 196 5.43 -14.83 -0.74
C GLY A 196 6.36 -16.04 -0.74
N VAL A 197 6.41 -16.78 0.37
CA VAL A 197 7.17 -18.04 0.43
C VAL A 197 6.61 -19.06 -0.56
N SER A 198 5.28 -19.20 -0.67
CA SER A 198 4.63 -20.08 -1.64
C SER A 198 5.01 -19.70 -3.08
N ILE A 199 4.87 -18.42 -3.45
CA ILE A 199 5.23 -17.92 -4.79
C ILE A 199 6.70 -18.23 -5.12
N LEU A 200 7.61 -18.00 -4.16
CA LEU A 200 9.04 -18.29 -4.37
C LEU A 200 9.29 -19.77 -4.56
N ASN A 201 8.73 -20.63 -3.72
CA ASN A 201 8.89 -22.09 -3.81
C ASN A 201 8.30 -22.63 -5.11
N ASP A 202 7.08 -22.20 -5.48
CA ASP A 202 6.43 -22.65 -6.72
C ASP A 202 7.27 -22.25 -7.96
N SER A 203 7.87 -21.05 -7.96
CA SER A 203 8.76 -20.60 -9.03
C SER A 203 10.07 -21.44 -9.09
N GLN A 204 10.64 -21.82 -7.94
CA GLN A 204 11.82 -22.66 -7.87
C GLN A 204 11.56 -24.12 -8.30
N LEU A 205 10.34 -24.60 -8.10
CA LEU A 205 9.85 -25.90 -8.54
C LEU A 205 9.37 -25.89 -9.99
N PHE A 206 9.49 -24.79 -10.71
CA PHE A 206 9.01 -24.60 -12.08
C PHE A 206 7.48 -24.72 -12.23
N ASP A 207 6.71 -24.62 -11.14
CA ASP A 207 5.24 -24.50 -11.17
C ASP A 207 4.81 -23.03 -11.34
N PHE A 208 5.12 -22.48 -12.50
CA PHE A 208 4.83 -21.08 -12.81
C PHE A 208 3.33 -20.73 -12.83
N PRO A 209 2.43 -21.60 -13.32
CA PRO A 209 1.00 -21.30 -13.23
C PRO A 209 0.53 -21.08 -11.80
N ARG A 210 1.00 -21.86 -10.83
CA ARG A 210 0.66 -21.70 -9.42
C ARG A 210 1.33 -20.48 -8.80
N ALA A 211 2.59 -20.20 -9.13
CA ALA A 211 3.26 -18.98 -8.70
C ALA A 211 2.50 -17.73 -9.17
N TRP A 212 2.06 -17.70 -10.44
CA TRP A 212 1.27 -16.61 -11.00
C TRP A 212 -0.12 -16.51 -10.35
N ALA A 213 -0.75 -17.63 -10.03
CA ALA A 213 -2.01 -17.64 -9.27
C ALA A 213 -1.84 -16.97 -7.89
N GLY A 214 -0.72 -17.23 -7.21
CA GLY A 214 -0.34 -16.54 -5.98
C GLY A 214 -0.17 -15.03 -6.17
N ILE A 215 0.54 -14.62 -7.24
CA ILE A 215 0.73 -13.19 -7.59
C ILE A 215 -0.61 -12.50 -7.87
N MET A 216 -1.51 -13.16 -8.61
CA MET A 216 -2.85 -12.63 -8.88
C MET A 216 -3.66 -12.44 -7.59
N LEU A 217 -3.59 -13.42 -6.68
CA LEU A 217 -4.25 -13.32 -5.37
C LEU A 217 -3.67 -12.19 -4.52
N ALA A 218 -2.35 -12.03 -4.51
CA ALA A 218 -1.68 -10.92 -3.86
C ALA A 218 -2.13 -9.56 -4.39
N SER A 219 -2.24 -9.45 -5.72
CA SER A 219 -2.73 -8.26 -6.39
C SER A 219 -4.18 -7.95 -6.01
N ALA A 220 -5.03 -8.98 -5.92
CA ALA A 220 -6.42 -8.83 -5.50
C ALA A 220 -6.53 -8.29 -4.05
N PHE A 221 -5.71 -8.79 -3.12
CA PHE A 221 -5.63 -8.26 -1.76
C PHE A 221 -5.11 -6.81 -1.72
N GLY A 222 -4.11 -6.48 -2.52
CA GLY A 222 -3.61 -5.10 -2.64
C GLY A 222 -4.68 -4.13 -3.16
N ILE A 223 -5.42 -4.54 -4.20
CA ILE A 223 -6.56 -3.78 -4.74
C ILE A 223 -7.67 -3.64 -3.69
N ALA A 224 -7.97 -4.70 -2.94
CA ALA A 224 -8.97 -4.66 -1.88
C ALA A 224 -8.58 -3.68 -0.77
N MET A 225 -7.32 -3.66 -0.35
CA MET A 225 -6.82 -2.67 0.62
C MET A 225 -6.92 -1.24 0.09
N TYR A 226 -6.49 -1.00 -1.15
CA TYR A 226 -6.66 0.30 -1.80
C TYR A 226 -8.13 0.72 -1.85
N GLY A 227 -9.01 -0.19 -2.27
CA GLY A 227 -10.46 0.03 -2.33
C GLY A 227 -11.07 0.36 -0.97
N ALA A 228 -10.65 -0.35 0.08
CA ALA A 228 -11.09 -0.07 1.45
C ALA A 228 -10.70 1.35 1.90
N VAL A 229 -9.45 1.77 1.63
CA VAL A 229 -8.98 3.13 1.93
C VAL A 229 -9.73 4.17 1.09
N ALA A 230 -9.98 3.89 -0.20
CA ALA A 230 -10.73 4.78 -1.08
C ALA A 230 -12.20 4.92 -0.64
N ALA A 231 -12.82 3.84 -0.16
CA ALA A 231 -14.17 3.87 0.41
C ALA A 231 -14.23 4.72 1.69
N LEU A 232 -13.23 4.58 2.58
CA LEU A 232 -13.09 5.41 3.77
C LEU A 232 -12.88 6.90 3.42
N GLU A 233 -12.07 7.20 2.40
CA GLU A 233 -11.91 8.56 1.89
C GLU A 233 -13.27 9.13 1.44
N HIS A 234 -14.01 8.41 0.61
CA HIS A 234 -15.30 8.86 0.11
C HIS A 234 -16.29 9.14 1.25
N ALA A 235 -16.31 8.26 2.26
CA ALA A 235 -17.18 8.42 3.42
C ALA A 235 -16.82 9.64 4.31
N THR A 236 -15.51 9.98 4.40
CA THR A 236 -15.02 11.03 5.31
C THR A 236 -14.80 12.38 4.63
N THR A 237 -14.64 12.42 3.29
CA THR A 237 -14.33 13.64 2.53
C THR A 237 -15.38 14.00 1.48
N SER A 238 -16.60 13.48 1.57
CA SER A 238 -17.72 13.72 0.63
C SER A 238 -18.08 15.21 0.47
N TRP A 239 -17.73 16.04 1.45
CA TRP A 239 -17.92 17.51 1.42
C TRP A 239 -16.88 18.24 0.57
N HIS A 240 -15.74 17.63 0.23
CA HIS A 240 -14.65 18.28 -0.51
C HIS A 240 -14.95 18.29 -2.02
N PRO A 241 -14.63 19.40 -2.76
CA PRO A 241 -14.88 19.51 -4.20
C PRO A 241 -14.27 18.40 -5.06
N SER A 242 -13.12 17.85 -4.66
CA SER A 242 -12.47 16.73 -5.37
C SER A 242 -13.30 15.44 -5.40
N ALA A 243 -14.25 15.26 -4.46
CA ALA A 243 -15.14 14.11 -4.46
C ALA A 243 -16.31 14.24 -5.47
N ARG A 244 -16.60 15.45 -5.96
CA ARG A 244 -17.73 15.74 -6.86
C ARG A 244 -17.36 15.59 -8.34
N SER A 245 -16.08 15.66 -8.70
CA SER A 245 -15.63 15.63 -10.12
C SER A 245 -15.65 14.23 -10.74
N VAL A 246 -15.90 13.16 -9.97
CA VAL A 246 -15.93 11.76 -10.47
C VAL A 246 -17.29 11.40 -11.10
N HIS A 247 -18.33 12.23 -10.99
CA HIS A 247 -19.69 11.92 -11.44
C HIS A 247 -20.15 12.78 -12.63
N SER A 248 -19.25 13.50 -13.32
CA SER A 248 -19.59 14.41 -14.42
C SER A 248 -19.04 13.99 -15.79
N ASP A 249 -18.64 12.72 -15.98
CA ASP A 249 -18.28 12.15 -17.30
C ASP A 249 -18.96 10.81 -17.56
#